data_49deb0daa7b567dca0f08c1e1a594608
#
_entry.id   49deb0daa7b567dca0f08c1e1a594608
#
_cell.length_a   1.000
_cell.length_b   1.000
_cell.length_c   1.000
_cell.angle_alpha   90.00
_cell.angle_beta   90.00
_cell.angle_gamma   90.00
#
_symmetry.space_group_name_H-M   'P 1'
#
loop_
_entity.id
_entity.type
_entity.pdbx_description
1 polymer ?
#
loop_
_entity_poly.entity_id
_entity_poly.type
_entity_poly.pdbx_seq_one_letter_code
_entity_poly.pdbx_strand_id
1 'polypeptide(L)'
;MIVMKFGGTSVADCAAITRTIGIVESKLQQRPIVVVSALSKVTDLLYKISDKAKEKDNEGAAELLRQLRERHLNLAAELIPDNAEILADACARVNRLCDNLEYFVNAVCALGELSERSKAVIIGNGEYLSSNVICCAMNARGIRTRLMDSRKMIITDNNFLKGEPQTEEIIKNVSREVAETYTPDMDAVITQGFVSATAEGEPTVLGRGGSDYTASLIGMSVDAEVIEIWTDVDGVKTADPRKVENTVSLDKISFEEAAEMAHFGAKVLHPMTIEPAVKKNIPIYVLNSMNPSGKGTAILQSSFIEDGVKSVSSKSNILVINIFSTKMINVAGFLMHVFEIFSRNNVSVDLISTSEATISVTVDAGSQNIDKVVEELSTFAEVVVDSNKAQVSVIGKNLDNVNGILERTFAPLKDYKIYMISQGASYVNISFVVDRESLDAVVSLIHKNIFG
;
A
#
# COMPACT_ATOMS: atom_id res chain seq x y z
N MET A 1 22.11 9.87 -2.63
CA MET A 1 20.77 10.49 -2.57
C MET A 1 19.80 9.46 -2.02
N ILE A 2 18.91 9.85 -1.11
CA ILE A 2 17.92 8.95 -0.51
C ILE A 2 16.50 9.41 -0.81
N VAL A 3 15.54 8.46 -0.79
CA VAL A 3 14.11 8.78 -0.90
C VAL A 3 13.45 8.46 0.44
N MET A 4 12.73 9.43 1.00
CA MET A 4 12.08 9.31 2.30
C MET A 4 10.57 9.49 2.11
N LYS A 5 9.78 8.44 2.34
CA LYS A 5 8.32 8.53 2.26
C LYS A 5 7.71 8.59 3.64
N PHE A 6 6.80 9.52 3.85
CA PHE A 6 6.04 9.66 5.09
C PHE A 6 4.56 9.37 4.88
N GLY A 7 4.02 8.39 5.63
CA GLY A 7 2.62 8.00 5.59
C GLY A 7 1.68 9.02 6.24
N GLY A 8 0.38 8.87 6.04
CA GLY A 8 -0.61 9.81 6.56
C GLY A 8 -0.59 9.98 8.09
N THR A 9 -0.25 8.95 8.84
CA THR A 9 -0.05 9.01 10.30
C THR A 9 1.19 9.79 10.70
N SER A 10 2.25 9.75 9.88
CA SER A 10 3.48 10.51 10.09
C SER A 10 3.33 12.02 9.80
N VAL A 11 2.25 12.41 9.11
CA VAL A 11 1.92 13.80 8.78
C VAL A 11 0.53 14.22 9.27
N ALA A 12 -0.02 13.53 10.29
CA ALA A 12 -1.40 13.68 10.74
C ALA A 12 -1.75 15.05 11.33
N ASP A 13 -0.82 15.66 12.04
CA ASP A 13 -0.97 16.89 12.81
C ASP A 13 0.37 17.64 12.96
N CYS A 14 0.35 18.78 13.64
CA CYS A 14 1.52 19.62 13.87
C CYS A 14 2.67 18.85 14.55
N ALA A 15 2.39 18.04 15.57
CA ALA A 15 3.41 17.28 16.29
C ALA A 15 4.04 16.19 15.39
N ALA A 16 3.24 15.49 14.59
CA ALA A 16 3.71 14.49 13.64
C ALA A 16 4.57 15.11 12.54
N ILE A 17 4.16 16.24 11.96
CA ILE A 17 4.93 16.95 10.93
C ILE A 17 6.21 17.52 11.51
N THR A 18 6.18 18.03 12.73
CA THR A 18 7.39 18.50 13.41
C THR A 18 8.43 17.40 13.58
N ARG A 19 8.02 16.18 13.96
CA ARG A 19 8.91 15.01 14.00
C ARG A 19 9.40 14.64 12.60
N THR A 20 8.52 14.61 11.61
CA THR A 20 8.87 14.34 10.20
C THR A 20 9.94 15.32 9.72
N ILE A 21 9.78 16.60 9.95
CA ILE A 21 10.79 17.62 9.57
C ILE A 21 12.12 17.36 10.30
N GLY A 22 12.10 17.05 11.61
CA GLY A 22 13.31 16.70 12.36
C GLY A 22 14.01 15.45 11.83
N ILE A 23 13.26 14.43 11.38
CA ILE A 23 13.82 13.25 10.73
C ILE A 23 14.49 13.64 9.41
N VAL A 24 13.84 14.44 8.57
CA VAL A 24 14.43 14.93 7.29
C VAL A 24 15.68 15.76 7.57
N GLU A 25 15.64 16.67 8.55
CA GLU A 25 16.77 17.51 8.94
C GLU A 25 18.00 16.67 9.31
N SER A 26 17.81 15.56 10.02
CA SER A 26 18.91 14.64 10.40
C SER A 26 19.58 13.96 9.19
N LYS A 27 18.96 14.01 8.01
CA LYS A 27 19.38 13.31 6.77
C LYS A 27 19.78 14.26 5.62
N LEU A 28 19.86 15.57 5.84
CA LEU A 28 20.12 16.54 4.77
C LEU A 28 21.42 16.26 4.00
N GLN A 29 22.46 15.74 4.67
CA GLN A 29 23.72 15.35 4.04
C GLN A 29 23.57 14.24 2.98
N GLN A 30 22.49 13.45 3.05
CA GLN A 30 22.20 12.38 2.11
C GLN A 30 21.33 12.84 0.94
N ARG A 31 21.06 14.14 0.84
CA ARG A 31 20.24 14.76 -0.21
C ARG A 31 18.86 14.10 -0.34
N PRO A 32 17.95 14.27 0.65
CA PRO A 32 16.68 13.59 0.67
C PRO A 32 15.69 14.13 -0.38
N ILE A 33 15.00 13.21 -1.05
CA ILE A 33 13.77 13.45 -1.79
C ILE A 33 12.61 12.97 -0.90
N VAL A 34 11.77 13.90 -0.44
CA VAL A 34 10.71 13.63 0.51
C VAL A 34 9.39 13.42 -0.22
N VAL A 35 8.78 12.23 -0.04
CA VAL A 35 7.47 11.89 -0.59
C VAL A 35 6.45 11.87 0.54
N VAL A 36 5.40 12.67 0.45
CA VAL A 36 4.40 12.78 1.51
C VAL A 36 3.01 12.33 1.05
N SER A 37 2.31 11.65 1.94
CA SER A 37 0.90 11.31 1.79
C SER A 37 0.00 12.48 2.22
N ALA A 38 -1.28 12.40 1.92
CA ALA A 38 -2.29 13.25 2.56
C ALA A 38 -2.24 13.12 4.09
N LEU A 39 -2.69 14.13 4.81
CA LEU A 39 -2.88 14.04 6.27
C LEU A 39 -3.84 12.88 6.60
N SER A 40 -3.62 12.24 7.75
CA SER A 40 -4.47 11.13 8.21
C SER A 40 -5.96 11.44 8.04
N LYS A 41 -6.73 10.51 7.44
CA LYS A 41 -8.18 10.62 7.16
C LYS A 41 -8.59 11.69 6.13
N VAL A 42 -7.67 12.42 5.52
CA VAL A 42 -8.02 13.42 4.50
C VAL A 42 -8.46 12.74 3.21
N THR A 43 -7.83 11.66 2.80
CA THR A 43 -8.26 10.90 1.62
C THR A 43 -9.69 10.36 1.80
N ASP A 44 -10.03 9.83 2.99
CA ASP A 44 -11.40 9.40 3.30
C ASP A 44 -12.41 10.57 3.26
N LEU A 45 -11.99 11.76 3.73
CA LEU A 45 -12.81 12.98 3.64
C LEU A 45 -13.07 13.38 2.19
N LEU A 46 -12.06 13.30 1.32
CA LEU A 46 -12.18 13.60 -0.11
C LEU A 46 -13.08 12.58 -0.83
N TYR A 47 -13.04 11.31 -0.46
CA TYR A 47 -14.02 10.32 -0.94
C TYR A 47 -15.45 10.72 -0.54
N LYS A 48 -15.69 11.09 0.72
CA LYS A 48 -17.01 11.56 1.18
C LYS A 48 -17.47 12.81 0.44
N ILE A 49 -16.57 13.77 0.17
CA ILE A 49 -16.87 14.96 -0.63
C ILE A 49 -17.32 14.54 -2.04
N SER A 50 -16.60 13.61 -2.67
CA SER A 50 -16.93 13.12 -4.01
C SER A 50 -18.30 12.40 -4.06
N ASP A 51 -18.62 11.62 -3.02
CA ASP A 51 -19.89 10.91 -2.92
C ASP A 51 -21.06 11.90 -2.69
N LYS A 52 -20.89 12.88 -1.79
CA LYS A 52 -21.86 13.96 -1.58
C LYS A 52 -22.13 14.77 -2.85
N ALA A 53 -21.07 15.10 -3.59
CA ALA A 53 -21.18 15.78 -4.87
C ALA A 53 -21.99 14.96 -5.90
N LYS A 54 -21.73 13.66 -6.01
CA LYS A 54 -22.49 12.74 -6.87
C LYS A 54 -23.97 12.67 -6.50
N GLU A 55 -24.28 12.71 -5.19
CA GLU A 55 -25.64 12.71 -4.65
C GLU A 55 -26.35 14.07 -4.80
N LYS A 56 -25.68 15.09 -5.35
CA LYS A 56 -26.17 16.48 -5.44
C LYS A 56 -26.43 17.15 -4.08
N ASP A 57 -25.77 16.67 -3.03
CA ASP A 57 -25.81 17.26 -1.70
C ASP A 57 -24.79 18.42 -1.62
N ASN A 58 -25.18 19.57 -2.17
CA ASN A 58 -24.33 20.77 -2.24
C ASN A 58 -23.93 21.28 -0.85
N GLU A 59 -24.88 21.28 0.10
CA GLU A 59 -24.62 21.77 1.47
C GLU A 59 -23.65 20.84 2.21
N GLY A 60 -23.87 19.52 2.13
CA GLY A 60 -22.96 18.53 2.72
C GLY A 60 -21.56 18.55 2.13
N ALA A 61 -21.44 18.70 0.80
CA ALA A 61 -20.16 18.82 0.12
C ALA A 61 -19.41 20.11 0.52
N ALA A 62 -20.11 21.25 0.56
CA ALA A 62 -19.55 22.55 0.95
C ALA A 62 -19.05 22.54 2.41
N GLU A 63 -19.81 21.94 3.35
CA GLU A 63 -19.40 21.81 4.74
C GLU A 63 -18.13 20.99 4.89
N LEU A 64 -18.02 19.84 4.18
CA LEU A 64 -16.81 19.01 4.22
C LEU A 64 -15.61 19.71 3.58
N LEU A 65 -15.80 20.50 2.51
CA LEU A 65 -14.77 21.35 1.90
C LEU A 65 -14.28 22.42 2.88
N ARG A 66 -15.19 23.06 3.62
CA ARG A 66 -14.84 24.03 4.66
C ARG A 66 -13.97 23.39 5.76
N GLN A 67 -14.36 22.20 6.24
CA GLN A 67 -13.58 21.46 7.25
C GLN A 67 -12.19 21.10 6.71
N LEU A 68 -12.07 20.66 5.45
CA LEU A 68 -10.81 20.37 4.79
C LEU A 68 -9.90 21.61 4.77
N ARG A 69 -10.43 22.76 4.34
CA ARG A 69 -9.73 24.05 4.27
C ARG A 69 -9.26 24.51 5.63
N GLU A 70 -10.17 24.59 6.60
CA GLU A 70 -9.87 25.03 7.96
C GLU A 70 -8.79 24.17 8.63
N ARG A 71 -8.86 22.85 8.45
CA ARG A 71 -7.85 21.93 8.97
C ARG A 71 -6.44 22.25 8.47
N HIS A 72 -6.28 22.53 7.18
CA HIS A 72 -4.97 22.82 6.60
C HIS A 72 -4.49 24.23 6.91
N LEU A 73 -5.38 25.22 7.00
CA LEU A 73 -5.03 26.58 7.43
C LEU A 73 -4.59 26.62 8.89
N ASN A 74 -5.32 25.95 9.79
CA ASN A 74 -4.94 25.85 11.20
C ASN A 74 -3.60 25.15 11.37
N LEU A 75 -3.39 24.05 10.63
CA LEU A 75 -2.12 23.33 10.63
C LEU A 75 -0.95 24.20 10.15
N ALA A 76 -1.14 25.00 9.10
CA ALA A 76 -0.12 25.95 8.64
C ALA A 76 0.20 26.99 9.70
N ALA A 77 -0.81 27.54 10.39
CA ALA A 77 -0.62 28.50 11.46
C ALA A 77 0.13 27.92 12.68
N GLU A 78 -0.17 26.67 13.04
CA GLU A 78 0.53 25.97 14.14
C GLU A 78 2.00 25.65 13.79
N LEU A 79 2.28 25.28 12.52
CA LEU A 79 3.63 24.92 12.05
C LEU A 79 4.54 26.12 11.79
N ILE A 80 3.96 27.29 11.48
CA ILE A 80 4.68 28.50 11.05
C ILE A 80 4.27 29.70 11.92
N PRO A 81 4.49 29.66 13.25
CA PRO A 81 4.00 30.73 14.15
C PRO A 81 4.82 32.04 14.05
N ASP A 82 6.11 31.94 13.71
CA ASP A 82 7.06 33.03 13.84
C ASP A 82 7.45 33.69 12.49
N ASN A 83 6.88 33.26 11.37
CA ASN A 83 7.20 33.81 10.05
C ASN A 83 5.92 34.14 9.25
N ALA A 84 5.47 35.39 9.42
CA ALA A 84 4.22 35.87 8.81
C ALA A 84 4.21 35.82 7.27
N GLU A 85 5.36 36.02 6.62
CA GLU A 85 5.48 35.99 5.15
C GLU A 85 5.29 34.57 4.62
N ILE A 86 6.01 33.59 5.19
CA ILE A 86 5.89 32.19 4.79
C ILE A 86 4.51 31.64 5.16
N LEU A 87 3.93 32.04 6.29
CA LEU A 87 2.57 31.67 6.68
C LEU A 87 1.55 32.20 5.65
N ALA A 88 1.69 33.46 5.24
CA ALA A 88 0.80 34.04 4.24
C ALA A 88 0.89 33.30 2.89
N ASP A 89 2.10 32.89 2.44
CA ASP A 89 2.28 32.07 1.25
C ASP A 89 1.64 30.70 1.42
N ALA A 90 1.84 30.02 2.57
CA ALA A 90 1.21 28.73 2.85
C ALA A 90 -0.33 28.82 2.80
N CYS A 91 -0.91 29.81 3.45
CA CYS A 91 -2.35 30.05 3.44
C CYS A 91 -2.87 30.36 2.02
N ALA A 92 -2.15 31.15 1.24
CA ALA A 92 -2.52 31.47 -0.14
C ALA A 92 -2.53 30.21 -1.03
N ARG A 93 -1.54 29.32 -0.86
CA ARG A 93 -1.47 28.04 -1.58
C ARG A 93 -2.63 27.13 -1.19
N VAL A 94 -2.91 26.96 0.11
CA VAL A 94 -4.04 26.16 0.61
C VAL A 94 -5.35 26.69 0.05
N ASN A 95 -5.60 28.00 0.13
CA ASN A 95 -6.83 28.59 -0.39
C ASN A 95 -7.00 28.35 -1.89
N ARG A 96 -5.96 28.60 -2.69
CA ARG A 96 -5.99 28.34 -4.14
C ARG A 96 -6.31 26.89 -4.48
N LEU A 97 -5.71 25.92 -3.75
CA LEU A 97 -5.99 24.48 -3.96
C LEU A 97 -7.44 24.15 -3.59
N CYS A 98 -7.94 24.69 -2.46
CA CYS A 98 -9.32 24.48 -2.03
C CYS A 98 -10.33 25.16 -2.98
N ASP A 99 -10.03 26.37 -3.49
CA ASP A 99 -10.90 27.05 -4.46
C ASP A 99 -11.03 26.26 -5.78
N ASN A 100 -9.90 25.72 -6.28
CA ASN A 100 -9.90 24.84 -7.43
C ASN A 100 -10.69 23.55 -7.17
N LEU A 101 -10.50 22.92 -6.02
CA LEU A 101 -11.24 21.72 -5.63
C LEU A 101 -12.75 22.00 -5.55
N GLU A 102 -13.14 23.11 -4.94
CA GLU A 102 -14.53 23.55 -4.83
C GLU A 102 -15.17 23.74 -6.20
N TYR A 103 -14.45 24.32 -7.16
CA TYR A 103 -14.91 24.44 -8.54
C TYR A 103 -15.24 23.07 -9.15
N PHE A 104 -14.36 22.06 -9.01
CA PHE A 104 -14.60 20.71 -9.50
C PHE A 104 -15.77 20.02 -8.79
N VAL A 105 -15.84 20.14 -7.47
CA VAL A 105 -16.93 19.57 -6.66
C VAL A 105 -18.27 20.15 -7.06
N ASN A 106 -18.37 21.48 -7.25
CA ASN A 106 -19.59 22.15 -7.71
C ASN A 106 -20.00 21.70 -9.12
N ALA A 107 -19.06 21.47 -10.02
CA ALA A 107 -19.34 20.93 -11.35
C ALA A 107 -19.94 19.51 -11.27
N VAL A 108 -19.38 18.64 -10.42
CA VAL A 108 -19.91 17.28 -10.16
C VAL A 108 -21.31 17.36 -9.54
N CYS A 109 -21.54 18.25 -8.57
CA CYS A 109 -22.86 18.48 -7.96
C CYS A 109 -23.89 18.90 -9.00
N ALA A 110 -23.54 19.83 -9.89
CA ALA A 110 -24.45 20.34 -10.93
C ALA A 110 -24.87 19.23 -11.92
N LEU A 111 -23.91 18.38 -12.32
CA LEU A 111 -24.16 17.28 -13.25
C LEU A 111 -24.81 16.07 -12.55
N GLY A 112 -24.43 15.76 -11.32
CA GLY A 112 -24.81 14.54 -10.62
C GLY A 112 -24.10 13.30 -11.16
N GLU A 113 -23.00 13.50 -11.89
CA GLU A 113 -22.16 12.45 -12.47
C GLU A 113 -20.73 12.57 -11.95
N LEU A 114 -20.19 11.46 -11.47
CA LEU A 114 -18.82 11.35 -10.97
C LEU A 114 -18.09 10.33 -11.83
N SER A 115 -17.36 10.78 -12.84
CA SER A 115 -16.46 9.91 -13.61
C SER A 115 -15.23 9.53 -12.77
N GLU A 116 -14.54 8.44 -13.13
CA GLU A 116 -13.29 8.04 -12.48
C GLU A 116 -12.23 9.15 -12.57
N ARG A 117 -12.16 9.84 -13.70
CA ARG A 117 -11.30 11.02 -13.89
C ARG A 117 -11.63 12.13 -12.89
N SER A 118 -12.90 12.53 -12.77
CA SER A 118 -13.33 13.56 -11.81
C SER A 118 -13.03 13.13 -10.37
N LYS A 119 -13.22 11.85 -10.07
CA LYS A 119 -12.90 11.27 -8.76
C LYS A 119 -11.40 11.33 -8.46
N ALA A 120 -10.54 10.98 -9.44
CA ALA A 120 -9.08 11.08 -9.29
C ALA A 120 -8.62 12.52 -8.99
N VAL A 121 -9.19 13.50 -9.70
CA VAL A 121 -8.95 14.94 -9.45
C VAL A 121 -9.28 15.29 -8.00
N ILE A 122 -10.44 14.88 -7.49
CA ILE A 122 -10.89 15.23 -6.14
C ILE A 122 -9.98 14.58 -5.09
N ILE A 123 -9.78 13.25 -5.17
CA ILE A 123 -9.07 12.51 -4.11
C ILE A 123 -7.57 12.81 -4.07
N GLY A 124 -6.94 13.22 -5.18
CA GLY A 124 -5.54 13.61 -5.23
C GLY A 124 -5.21 14.94 -4.52
N ASN A 125 -6.22 15.74 -4.15
CA ASN A 125 -5.97 17.04 -3.51
C ASN A 125 -5.37 16.94 -2.10
N GLY A 126 -5.52 15.81 -1.43
CA GLY A 126 -4.97 15.62 -0.09
C GLY A 126 -3.45 15.74 -0.06
N GLU A 127 -2.77 15.14 -1.01
CA GLU A 127 -1.31 15.16 -1.13
C GLU A 127 -0.80 16.53 -1.58
N TYR A 128 -1.55 17.25 -2.43
CA TYR A 128 -1.21 18.64 -2.79
C TYR A 128 -1.28 19.55 -1.59
N LEU A 129 -2.33 19.44 -0.78
CA LEU A 129 -2.51 20.25 0.42
C LEU A 129 -1.40 19.98 1.44
N SER A 130 -1.14 18.72 1.78
CA SER A 130 -0.12 18.35 2.77
C SER A 130 1.28 18.76 2.33
N SER A 131 1.68 18.45 1.08
CA SER A 131 3.02 18.75 0.57
C SER A 131 3.31 20.25 0.50
N ASN A 132 2.33 21.09 0.17
CA ASN A 132 2.49 22.54 0.16
C ASN A 132 2.69 23.11 1.60
N VAL A 133 1.88 22.67 2.57
CA VAL A 133 2.02 23.10 3.97
C VAL A 133 3.38 22.65 4.54
N ILE A 134 3.77 21.39 4.31
CA ILE A 134 5.06 20.86 4.83
C ILE A 134 6.25 21.56 4.18
N CYS A 135 6.21 21.82 2.86
CA CYS A 135 7.25 22.58 2.15
C CYS A 135 7.46 23.97 2.78
N CYS A 136 6.37 24.71 3.03
CA CYS A 136 6.43 26.02 3.70
C CYS A 136 6.96 25.90 5.14
N ALA A 137 6.54 24.88 5.88
CA ALA A 137 7.01 24.65 7.25
C ALA A 137 8.51 24.32 7.31
N MET A 138 9.04 23.53 6.35
CA MET A 138 10.48 23.27 6.24
C MET A 138 11.26 24.56 5.95
N ASN A 139 10.78 25.38 5.01
CA ASN A 139 11.41 26.68 4.70
C ASN A 139 11.37 27.63 5.90
N ALA A 140 10.27 27.66 6.68
CA ALA A 140 10.17 28.47 7.89
C ALA A 140 11.19 28.06 8.97
N ARG A 141 11.67 26.82 8.95
CA ARG A 141 12.75 26.30 9.80
C ARG A 141 14.15 26.47 9.22
N GLY A 142 14.27 27.14 8.08
CA GLY A 142 15.55 27.39 7.43
C GLY A 142 16.06 26.23 6.55
N ILE A 143 15.27 25.17 6.35
CA ILE A 143 15.60 24.08 5.43
C ILE A 143 15.17 24.52 4.02
N ARG A 144 16.11 24.85 3.17
CA ARG A 144 15.84 25.33 1.78
C ARG A 144 15.21 24.21 0.97
N THR A 145 13.90 24.23 0.83
CA THR A 145 13.09 23.15 0.23
C THR A 145 12.28 23.67 -0.94
N ARG A 146 12.27 22.91 -2.06
CA ARG A 146 11.38 23.13 -3.20
C ARG A 146 10.39 22.00 -3.36
N LEU A 147 9.20 22.34 -3.85
CA LEU A 147 8.14 21.40 -4.18
C LEU A 147 8.28 20.98 -5.65
N MET A 148 8.36 19.66 -5.88
CA MET A 148 8.22 19.04 -7.21
C MET A 148 6.76 18.59 -7.40
N ASP A 149 6.23 18.72 -8.61
CA ASP A 149 4.89 18.23 -8.95
C ASP A 149 4.98 16.79 -9.46
N SER A 150 4.41 15.85 -8.71
CA SER A 150 4.42 14.42 -9.05
C SER A 150 3.77 14.12 -10.42
N ARG A 151 2.79 14.93 -10.87
CA ARG A 151 2.16 14.77 -12.20
C ARG A 151 3.11 14.96 -13.36
N LYS A 152 4.18 15.76 -13.17
CA LYS A 152 5.21 15.93 -14.17
C LYS A 152 6.21 14.78 -14.24
N MET A 153 6.25 13.97 -13.18
CA MET A 153 7.21 12.89 -12.99
C MET A 153 6.59 11.51 -13.21
N ILE A 154 5.44 11.25 -12.57
CA ILE A 154 4.81 9.93 -12.53
C ILE A 154 3.73 9.87 -13.62
N ILE A 155 4.11 9.30 -14.75
CA ILE A 155 3.21 9.14 -15.91
C ILE A 155 2.59 7.75 -15.89
N THR A 156 1.28 7.68 -16.14
CA THR A 156 0.50 6.43 -16.14
C THR A 156 -0.33 6.29 -17.42
N ASP A 157 -0.98 5.15 -17.55
CA ASP A 157 -2.08 4.95 -18.49
C ASP A 157 -3.35 5.74 -18.08
N ASN A 158 -4.45 5.53 -18.82
CA ASN A 158 -5.73 6.20 -18.62
C ASN A 158 -6.63 5.50 -17.57
N ASN A 159 -6.12 4.59 -16.75
CA ASN A 159 -6.85 4.06 -15.60
C ASN A 159 -6.76 5.07 -14.44
N PHE A 160 -7.72 5.99 -14.38
CA PHE A 160 -7.66 7.18 -13.52
C PHE A 160 -7.52 6.88 -12.02
N LEU A 161 -8.11 5.78 -11.53
CA LEU A 161 -8.12 5.43 -10.09
C LEU A 161 -7.05 4.42 -9.70
N LYS A 162 -6.42 3.77 -10.68
CA LYS A 162 -5.34 2.79 -10.50
C LYS A 162 -4.40 2.83 -11.71
N GLY A 163 -3.78 4.00 -11.93
CA GLY A 163 -2.92 4.23 -13.08
C GLY A 163 -1.73 3.28 -13.10
N GLU A 164 -1.49 2.63 -14.24
CA GLU A 164 -0.32 1.77 -14.45
C GLU A 164 0.88 2.62 -14.86
N PRO A 165 2.00 2.62 -14.10
CA PRO A 165 3.16 3.46 -14.36
C PRO A 165 3.87 3.14 -15.67
N GLN A 166 4.18 4.17 -16.45
CA GLN A 166 4.99 4.09 -17.66
C GLN A 166 6.47 4.29 -17.30
N THR A 167 7.16 3.21 -16.95
CA THR A 167 8.48 3.22 -16.31
C THR A 167 9.52 4.05 -17.07
N GLU A 168 9.62 3.92 -18.39
CA GLU A 168 10.62 4.65 -19.19
C GLU A 168 10.41 6.17 -19.16
N GLU A 169 9.16 6.62 -19.31
CA GLU A 169 8.79 8.03 -19.21
C GLU A 169 9.02 8.59 -17.81
N ILE A 170 8.73 7.78 -16.77
CA ILE A 170 8.95 8.17 -15.37
C ILE A 170 10.44 8.38 -15.11
N ILE A 171 11.32 7.46 -15.52
CA ILE A 171 12.78 7.60 -15.33
C ILE A 171 13.28 8.89 -15.96
N LYS A 172 12.88 9.18 -17.19
CA LYS A 172 13.24 10.39 -17.92
C LYS A 172 12.75 11.67 -17.22
N ASN A 173 11.48 11.67 -16.83
CA ASN A 173 10.85 12.84 -16.25
C ASN A 173 11.33 13.12 -14.81
N VAL A 174 11.50 12.09 -13.98
CA VAL A 174 12.06 12.22 -12.63
C VAL A 174 13.48 12.75 -12.70
N SER A 175 14.34 12.19 -13.59
CA SER A 175 15.71 12.65 -13.74
C SER A 175 15.79 14.13 -14.16
N ARG A 176 14.93 14.56 -15.07
CA ARG A 176 14.82 15.96 -15.49
C ARG A 176 14.35 16.87 -14.35
N GLU A 177 13.23 16.54 -13.71
CA GLU A 177 12.64 17.37 -12.66
C GLU A 177 13.57 17.50 -11.44
N VAL A 178 14.25 16.41 -11.07
CA VAL A 178 15.26 16.43 -10.00
C VAL A 178 16.46 17.31 -10.39
N ALA A 179 16.96 17.22 -11.63
CA ALA A 179 18.08 18.05 -12.08
C ALA A 179 17.73 19.54 -12.09
N GLU A 180 16.49 19.89 -12.46
CA GLU A 180 16.02 21.28 -12.53
C GLU A 180 15.68 21.86 -11.13
N THR A 181 15.16 21.03 -10.22
CA THR A 181 14.61 21.49 -8.94
C THR A 181 15.59 21.33 -7.78
N TYR A 182 16.35 20.23 -7.75
CA TYR A 182 17.30 19.93 -6.67
C TYR A 182 18.69 20.50 -6.95
N THR A 183 18.76 21.82 -7.08
CA THR A 183 20.00 22.58 -7.30
C THR A 183 20.93 22.53 -6.08
N PRO A 184 22.24 22.84 -6.21
CA PRO A 184 23.20 22.74 -5.08
C PRO A 184 22.88 23.62 -3.87
N ASP A 185 22.06 24.64 -4.06
CA ASP A 185 21.59 25.54 -2.99
C ASP A 185 20.36 25.00 -2.25
N MET A 186 19.80 23.86 -2.66
CA MET A 186 18.67 23.21 -1.97
C MET A 186 19.17 22.15 -1.00
N ASP A 187 18.56 22.11 0.19
CA ASP A 187 18.85 21.14 1.23
C ASP A 187 18.00 19.88 1.07
N ALA A 188 16.75 20.05 0.58
CA ALA A 188 15.81 18.96 0.32
C ALA A 188 14.86 19.33 -0.83
N VAL A 189 14.20 18.33 -1.41
CA VAL A 189 13.02 18.51 -2.26
C VAL A 189 11.86 17.66 -1.73
N ILE A 190 10.63 18.13 -1.91
CA ILE A 190 9.42 17.45 -1.45
C ILE A 190 8.47 17.25 -2.63
N THR A 191 7.73 16.15 -2.65
CA THR A 191 6.72 15.86 -3.67
C THR A 191 5.54 15.12 -3.09
N GLN A 192 4.44 15.10 -3.84
CA GLN A 192 3.25 14.33 -3.54
C GLN A 192 3.51 12.83 -3.77
N GLY A 193 3.06 11.98 -2.85
CA GLY A 193 2.85 10.57 -3.13
C GLY A 193 1.49 10.33 -3.81
N PHE A 194 1.19 9.11 -4.26
CA PHE A 194 -0.11 8.67 -4.74
C PHE A 194 -0.59 9.32 -6.05
N VAL A 195 -0.29 10.58 -6.28
CA VAL A 195 -0.78 11.37 -7.43
C VAL A 195 0.13 11.23 -8.62
N SER A 196 -0.46 11.12 -9.80
CA SER A 196 0.19 10.94 -11.09
C SER A 196 -0.61 11.63 -12.21
N ALA A 197 -0.19 11.50 -13.44
CA ALA A 197 -0.93 11.98 -14.60
C ALA A 197 -0.73 11.07 -15.81
N THR A 198 -1.64 11.15 -16.79
CA THR A 198 -1.43 10.57 -18.12
C THR A 198 -0.40 11.38 -18.91
N ALA A 199 0.03 10.86 -20.06
CA ALA A 199 0.94 11.58 -20.96
C ALA A 199 0.36 12.92 -21.45
N GLU A 200 -0.96 13.04 -21.52
CA GLU A 200 -1.70 14.24 -21.88
C GLU A 200 -1.87 15.23 -20.71
N GLY A 201 -1.38 14.86 -19.51
CA GLY A 201 -1.45 15.70 -18.31
C GLY A 201 -2.75 15.57 -17.51
N GLU A 202 -3.58 14.56 -17.81
CA GLU A 202 -4.80 14.29 -17.08
C GLU A 202 -4.49 13.66 -15.71
N PRO A 203 -4.99 14.19 -14.59
CA PRO A 203 -4.72 13.66 -13.27
C PRO A 203 -5.19 12.21 -13.09
N THR A 204 -4.30 11.37 -12.60
CA THR A 204 -4.56 9.99 -12.20
C THR A 204 -4.05 9.75 -10.78
N VAL A 205 -4.40 8.60 -10.20
CA VAL A 205 -3.85 8.15 -8.91
C VAL A 205 -3.40 6.70 -9.02
N LEU A 206 -2.36 6.35 -8.24
CA LEU A 206 -1.73 5.02 -8.29
C LEU A 206 -2.50 3.93 -7.49
N GLY A 207 -3.62 4.28 -6.89
CA GLY A 207 -4.40 3.34 -6.08
C GLY A 207 -3.75 3.02 -4.73
N ARG A 208 -4.04 1.83 -4.19
CA ARG A 208 -3.61 1.43 -2.84
C ARG A 208 -2.08 1.37 -2.72
N GLY A 209 -1.53 1.95 -1.64
CA GLY A 209 -0.08 2.03 -1.45
C GLY A 209 0.62 3.03 -2.39
N GLY A 210 -0.14 3.88 -3.10
CA GLY A 210 0.38 4.77 -4.14
C GLY A 210 1.52 5.68 -3.71
N SER A 211 1.55 6.13 -2.43
CA SER A 211 2.68 6.94 -1.94
C SER A 211 3.96 6.13 -1.77
N ASP A 212 3.88 4.84 -1.36
CA ASP A 212 5.02 3.93 -1.32
C ASP A 212 5.50 3.62 -2.73
N TYR A 213 4.54 3.45 -3.67
CA TYR A 213 4.85 3.23 -5.08
C TYR A 213 5.56 4.44 -5.70
N THR A 214 5.08 5.66 -5.43
CA THR A 214 5.75 6.90 -5.84
C THR A 214 7.20 6.94 -5.35
N ALA A 215 7.44 6.60 -4.07
CA ALA A 215 8.79 6.59 -3.51
C ALA A 215 9.70 5.56 -4.20
N SER A 216 9.18 4.37 -4.50
CA SER A 216 9.93 3.33 -5.22
C SER A 216 10.23 3.71 -6.67
N LEU A 217 9.26 4.32 -7.38
CA LEU A 217 9.44 4.81 -8.74
C LEU A 217 10.50 5.93 -8.81
N ILE A 218 10.44 6.89 -7.88
CA ILE A 218 11.45 7.94 -7.78
C ILE A 218 12.81 7.34 -7.43
N GLY A 219 12.87 6.45 -6.42
CA GLY A 219 14.10 5.79 -5.99
C GLY A 219 14.79 5.05 -7.13
N MET A 220 14.02 4.28 -7.90
CA MET A 220 14.51 3.59 -9.10
C MET A 220 15.07 4.58 -10.15
N SER A 221 14.38 5.71 -10.34
CA SER A 221 14.71 6.69 -11.40
C SER A 221 15.97 7.50 -11.11
N VAL A 222 16.32 7.69 -9.82
CA VAL A 222 17.51 8.44 -9.38
C VAL A 222 18.63 7.52 -8.90
N ASP A 223 18.51 6.19 -9.07
CA ASP A 223 19.40 5.19 -8.51
C ASP A 223 19.70 5.48 -7.02
N ALA A 224 18.64 5.62 -6.21
CA ALA A 224 18.76 5.99 -4.82
C ALA A 224 19.58 4.95 -4.03
N GLU A 225 20.37 5.43 -3.07
CA GLU A 225 21.13 4.55 -2.16
C GLU A 225 20.21 3.73 -1.24
N VAL A 226 19.06 4.33 -0.88
CA VAL A 226 18.06 3.72 0.01
C VAL A 226 16.71 4.39 -0.15
N ILE A 227 15.64 3.64 0.09
CA ILE A 227 14.28 4.14 0.24
C ILE A 227 13.84 3.91 1.69
N GLU A 228 13.47 4.95 2.40
CA GLU A 228 12.96 4.89 3.77
C GLU A 228 11.44 5.10 3.78
N ILE A 229 10.70 4.11 4.26
CA ILE A 229 9.24 4.15 4.43
C ILE A 229 8.94 4.40 5.91
N TRP A 230 8.64 5.65 6.24
CA TRP A 230 8.29 6.09 7.58
C TRP A 230 6.79 5.93 7.83
N THR A 231 6.44 5.16 8.85
CA THR A 231 5.07 4.78 9.22
C THR A 231 4.89 4.82 10.74
N ASP A 232 3.81 4.25 11.28
CA ASP A 232 3.48 4.18 12.71
C ASP A 232 3.81 2.84 13.38
N VAL A 233 4.55 1.97 12.69
CA VAL A 233 4.97 0.65 13.23
C VAL A 233 6.50 0.52 13.25
N ASP A 234 7.03 -0.23 14.24
CA ASP A 234 8.47 -0.47 14.43
C ASP A 234 9.08 -1.46 13.43
N GLY A 235 8.61 -1.45 12.19
CA GLY A 235 9.00 -2.39 11.15
C GLY A 235 8.06 -3.58 11.03
N VAL A 236 8.55 -4.64 10.39
CA VAL A 236 7.82 -5.90 10.17
C VAL A 236 8.00 -6.82 11.38
N LYS A 237 6.95 -7.50 11.81
CA LYS A 237 6.97 -8.38 12.97
C LYS A 237 6.73 -9.85 12.59
N THR A 238 7.10 -10.75 13.51
CA THR A 238 6.92 -12.20 13.34
C THR A 238 5.45 -12.65 13.27
N ALA A 239 4.50 -11.82 13.72
CA ALA A 239 3.06 -11.96 13.52
C ALA A 239 2.34 -10.61 13.77
N ASP A 240 1.03 -10.56 13.53
CA ASP A 240 0.21 -9.40 13.89
C ASP A 240 0.14 -9.24 15.42
N PRO A 241 0.65 -8.13 16.00
CA PRO A 241 0.70 -7.93 17.45
C PRO A 241 -0.70 -7.83 18.09
N ARG A 242 -1.75 -7.63 17.29
CA ARG A 242 -3.14 -7.65 17.79
C ARG A 242 -3.65 -9.08 18.04
N LYS A 243 -2.99 -10.09 17.46
CA LYS A 243 -3.33 -11.51 17.56
C LYS A 243 -2.36 -12.29 18.44
N VAL A 244 -1.11 -11.87 18.49
CA VAL A 244 -0.03 -12.53 19.23
C VAL A 244 0.70 -11.52 20.10
N GLU A 245 0.73 -11.75 21.41
CA GLU A 245 1.31 -10.79 22.37
C GLU A 245 2.85 -10.68 22.27
N ASN A 246 3.55 -11.79 22.03
CA ASN A 246 5.02 -11.85 22.07
C ASN A 246 5.64 -11.78 20.67
N THR A 247 5.20 -10.85 19.83
CA THR A 247 5.80 -10.66 18.50
C THR A 247 7.15 -9.98 18.59
N VAL A 248 8.10 -10.41 17.77
CA VAL A 248 9.44 -9.83 17.65
C VAL A 248 9.53 -9.04 16.35
N SER A 249 10.20 -7.89 16.38
CA SER A 249 10.51 -7.13 15.15
C SER A 249 11.62 -7.84 14.39
N LEU A 250 11.48 -7.92 13.07
CA LEU A 250 12.44 -8.51 12.16
C LEU A 250 13.46 -7.45 11.74
N ASP A 251 14.75 -7.72 11.95
CA ASP A 251 15.80 -6.79 11.53
C ASP A 251 15.92 -6.74 9.99
N LYS A 252 15.78 -7.91 9.34
CA LYS A 252 15.94 -8.07 7.89
C LYS A 252 14.97 -9.10 7.32
N ILE A 253 14.43 -8.80 6.13
CA ILE A 253 13.67 -9.75 5.32
C ILE A 253 14.04 -9.57 3.83
N SER A 254 13.78 -10.57 3.01
CA SER A 254 13.95 -10.46 1.56
C SER A 254 12.76 -9.75 0.91
N PHE A 255 12.94 -9.31 -0.34
CA PHE A 255 11.85 -8.74 -1.14
C PHE A 255 10.72 -9.76 -1.34
N GLU A 256 11.08 -11.04 -1.57
CA GLU A 256 10.12 -12.13 -1.76
C GLU A 256 9.33 -12.38 -0.47
N GLU A 257 9.99 -12.43 0.69
CA GLU A 257 9.34 -12.56 2.00
C GLU A 257 8.40 -11.38 2.28
N ALA A 258 8.85 -10.14 1.99
CA ALA A 258 8.02 -8.95 2.16
C ALA A 258 6.75 -8.98 1.27
N ALA A 259 6.88 -9.43 0.03
CA ALA A 259 5.77 -9.58 -0.90
C ALA A 259 4.74 -10.62 -0.42
N GLU A 260 5.22 -11.79 0.03
CA GLU A 260 4.36 -12.84 0.60
C GLU A 260 3.65 -12.38 1.89
N MET A 261 4.40 -11.74 2.82
CA MET A 261 3.81 -11.19 4.04
C MET A 261 2.69 -10.18 3.73
N ALA A 262 2.92 -9.28 2.77
CA ALA A 262 1.94 -8.29 2.39
C ALA A 262 0.70 -8.89 1.71
N HIS A 263 0.88 -9.90 0.88
CA HIS A 263 -0.21 -10.64 0.23
C HIS A 263 -1.08 -11.37 1.26
N PHE A 264 -0.45 -12.01 2.24
CA PHE A 264 -1.13 -12.81 3.26
C PHE A 264 -1.47 -12.04 4.55
N GLY A 265 -1.55 -10.72 4.51
CA GLY A 265 -2.22 -9.91 5.54
C GLY A 265 -1.34 -9.03 6.41
N ALA A 266 -0.03 -9.06 6.27
CA ALA A 266 0.83 -8.07 6.91
C ALA A 266 0.66 -6.72 6.20
N LYS A 267 0.05 -5.74 6.88
CA LYS A 267 -0.31 -4.43 6.30
C LYS A 267 0.86 -3.43 6.23
N VAL A 268 2.09 -3.89 6.04
CA VAL A 268 3.25 -3.00 6.13
C VAL A 268 3.56 -2.36 4.78
N LEU A 269 3.57 -3.14 3.69
CA LEU A 269 3.81 -2.66 2.33
C LEU A 269 2.93 -3.45 1.35
N HIS A 270 2.63 -2.87 0.20
CA HIS A 270 1.95 -3.59 -0.88
C HIS A 270 3.00 -4.15 -1.86
N PRO A 271 2.94 -5.42 -2.30
CA PRO A 271 3.96 -6.04 -3.16
C PRO A 271 4.30 -5.24 -4.41
N MET A 272 3.29 -4.74 -5.11
CA MET A 272 3.47 -3.93 -6.33
C MET A 272 4.26 -2.64 -6.07
N THR A 273 4.20 -2.09 -4.85
CA THR A 273 4.81 -0.79 -4.55
C THR A 273 6.33 -0.87 -4.36
N ILE A 274 6.87 -2.06 -4.09
CA ILE A 274 8.32 -2.26 -3.91
C ILE A 274 9.00 -2.79 -5.19
N GLU A 275 8.24 -3.22 -6.21
CA GLU A 275 8.77 -3.80 -7.44
C GLU A 275 9.86 -2.92 -8.14
N PRO A 276 9.69 -1.58 -8.28
CA PRO A 276 10.73 -0.75 -8.87
C PRO A 276 12.06 -0.80 -8.11
N ALA A 277 12.00 -0.79 -6.77
CA ALA A 277 13.20 -0.91 -5.94
C ALA A 277 13.86 -2.28 -6.07
N VAL A 278 13.05 -3.36 -6.15
CA VAL A 278 13.51 -4.73 -6.38
C VAL A 278 14.29 -4.83 -7.69
N LYS A 279 13.78 -4.26 -8.78
CA LYS A 279 14.44 -4.25 -10.11
C LYS A 279 15.83 -3.61 -10.09
N LYS A 280 16.05 -2.67 -9.19
CA LYS A 280 17.33 -1.94 -9.03
C LYS A 280 18.14 -2.41 -7.83
N ASN A 281 17.66 -3.40 -7.07
CA ASN A 281 18.25 -3.86 -5.81
C ASN A 281 18.47 -2.73 -4.78
N ILE A 282 17.56 -1.75 -4.73
CA ILE A 282 17.63 -0.64 -3.80
C ILE A 282 17.09 -1.11 -2.45
N PRO A 283 17.85 -1.02 -1.35
CA PRO A 283 17.38 -1.34 -0.01
C PRO A 283 16.16 -0.48 0.39
N ILE A 284 15.16 -1.11 1.02
CA ILE A 284 14.01 -0.41 1.60
C ILE A 284 14.06 -0.59 3.12
N TYR A 285 13.90 0.49 3.87
CA TYR A 285 13.76 0.44 5.33
C TYR A 285 12.36 0.83 5.72
N VAL A 286 11.72 0.01 6.53
CA VAL A 286 10.44 0.32 7.19
C VAL A 286 10.74 0.82 8.59
N LEU A 287 10.44 2.09 8.84
CA LEU A 287 10.85 2.84 10.02
C LEU A 287 9.66 3.47 10.73
N ASN A 288 9.75 3.62 12.05
CA ASN A 288 8.69 4.24 12.84
C ASN A 288 8.96 5.74 13.05
N SER A 289 8.08 6.58 12.52
CA SER A 289 8.17 8.04 12.70
C SER A 289 7.92 8.50 14.14
N MET A 290 7.27 7.66 14.97
CA MET A 290 7.10 7.90 16.42
C MET A 290 8.34 7.50 17.23
N ASN A 291 9.20 6.63 16.67
CA ASN A 291 10.45 6.15 17.27
C ASN A 291 11.61 6.22 16.26
N PRO A 292 12.10 7.42 15.90
CA PRO A 292 13.09 7.59 14.85
C PRO A 292 14.45 6.95 15.13
N SER A 293 14.75 6.64 16.40
CA SER A 293 15.97 5.91 16.80
C SER A 293 15.84 4.39 16.68
N GLY A 294 14.64 3.87 16.42
CA GLY A 294 14.39 2.45 16.23
C GLY A 294 15.04 1.95 14.95
N LYS A 295 15.52 0.69 14.98
CA LYS A 295 16.20 0.07 13.81
C LYS A 295 15.27 -0.17 12.63
N GLY A 296 13.95 -0.39 12.89
CA GLY A 296 13.00 -0.80 11.86
C GLY A 296 13.34 -2.16 11.24
N THR A 297 12.86 -2.39 10.02
CA THR A 297 13.15 -3.59 9.23
C THR A 297 13.76 -3.21 7.90
N ALA A 298 14.90 -3.82 7.56
CA ALA A 298 15.52 -3.71 6.26
C ALA A 298 14.94 -4.77 5.30
N ILE A 299 14.47 -4.35 4.14
CA ILE A 299 14.01 -5.23 3.05
C ILE A 299 15.11 -5.22 1.99
N LEU A 300 15.74 -6.37 1.77
CA LEU A 300 16.96 -6.51 1.01
C LEU A 300 16.84 -7.61 -0.04
N GLN A 301 17.87 -7.73 -0.88
CA GLN A 301 18.02 -8.88 -1.76
C GLN A 301 18.19 -10.18 -0.94
N SER A 302 17.62 -11.28 -1.44
CA SER A 302 17.58 -12.58 -0.76
C SER A 302 18.97 -13.11 -0.33
N SER A 303 20.03 -12.79 -1.08
CA SER A 303 21.41 -13.20 -0.73
C SER A 303 21.93 -12.70 0.60
N PHE A 304 21.33 -11.63 1.17
CA PHE A 304 21.71 -11.06 2.46
C PHE A 304 20.87 -11.55 3.64
N ILE A 305 19.94 -12.49 3.39
CA ILE A 305 18.98 -13.01 4.36
C ILE A 305 19.31 -14.45 4.71
N GLU A 306 19.27 -14.79 5.99
CA GLU A 306 19.43 -16.15 6.48
C GLU A 306 18.17 -16.99 6.22
N ASP A 307 18.37 -18.30 5.96
CA ASP A 307 17.29 -19.26 5.79
C ASP A 307 16.49 -19.45 7.09
N GLY A 308 15.21 -19.75 6.97
CA GLY A 308 14.34 -20.02 8.12
C GLY A 308 13.05 -19.22 8.14
N VAL A 309 12.22 -19.51 9.14
CA VAL A 309 10.92 -18.83 9.31
C VAL A 309 11.11 -17.39 9.79
N LYS A 310 10.35 -16.48 9.20
CA LYS A 310 10.33 -15.06 9.56
C LYS A 310 9.01 -14.65 10.18
N SER A 311 7.87 -15.14 9.68
CA SER A 311 6.57 -14.65 10.14
C SER A 311 5.47 -15.71 10.00
N VAL A 312 4.42 -15.54 10.82
CA VAL A 312 3.13 -16.20 10.64
C VAL A 312 2.10 -15.11 10.31
N SER A 313 1.67 -15.08 9.06
CA SER A 313 0.68 -14.16 8.55
C SER A 313 -0.70 -14.80 8.45
N SER A 314 -1.76 -14.00 8.41
CA SER A 314 -3.12 -14.54 8.31
C SER A 314 -4.11 -13.60 7.64
N LYS A 315 -5.07 -14.18 6.92
CA LYS A 315 -6.14 -13.50 6.20
C LYS A 315 -7.49 -14.05 6.68
N SER A 316 -8.28 -13.23 7.34
CA SER A 316 -9.48 -13.67 8.08
C SER A 316 -10.78 -13.68 7.26
N ASN A 317 -10.76 -13.18 6.05
CA ASN A 317 -11.97 -12.98 5.24
C ASN A 317 -11.79 -13.54 3.84
N ILE A 318 -11.77 -14.88 3.75
CA ILE A 318 -11.66 -15.59 2.48
C ILE A 318 -12.89 -16.47 2.24
N LEU A 319 -13.14 -16.76 0.97
CA LEU A 319 -14.05 -17.80 0.54
C LEU A 319 -13.24 -18.98 0.00
N VAL A 320 -13.68 -20.19 0.29
CA VAL A 320 -13.21 -21.40 -0.37
C VAL A 320 -14.26 -21.84 -1.37
N ILE A 321 -13.89 -21.92 -2.64
CA ILE A 321 -14.75 -22.39 -3.71
C ILE A 321 -14.26 -23.77 -4.15
N ASN A 322 -15.07 -24.80 -3.87
CA ASN A 322 -14.80 -26.17 -4.26
C ASN A 322 -15.60 -26.47 -5.55
N ILE A 323 -14.90 -26.87 -6.59
CA ILE A 323 -15.43 -27.13 -7.92
C ILE A 323 -15.22 -28.62 -8.20
N PHE A 324 -16.29 -29.39 -8.26
CA PHE A 324 -16.25 -30.84 -8.52
C PHE A 324 -16.80 -31.14 -9.90
N SER A 325 -16.06 -31.92 -10.70
CA SER A 325 -16.51 -32.38 -12.00
C SER A 325 -15.78 -33.65 -12.45
N THR A 326 -16.53 -34.72 -12.70
CA THR A 326 -15.98 -35.94 -13.31
C THR A 326 -15.47 -35.71 -14.73
N LYS A 327 -15.92 -34.63 -15.40
CA LYS A 327 -15.45 -34.21 -16.74
C LYS A 327 -14.01 -33.70 -16.73
N MET A 328 -13.42 -33.46 -15.56
CA MET A 328 -12.03 -33.05 -15.41
C MET A 328 -11.06 -34.21 -15.64
N ILE A 329 -11.50 -35.43 -15.39
CA ILE A 329 -10.65 -36.63 -15.45
C ILE A 329 -10.18 -36.88 -16.89
N ASN A 330 -8.86 -36.85 -17.09
CA ASN A 330 -8.18 -37.04 -18.40
C ASN A 330 -8.60 -36.03 -19.50
N VAL A 331 -9.14 -34.89 -19.17
CA VAL A 331 -9.53 -33.84 -20.13
C VAL A 331 -8.58 -32.67 -20.08
N ALA A 332 -7.84 -32.43 -21.15
CA ALA A 332 -7.01 -31.23 -21.29
C ALA A 332 -7.90 -29.99 -21.44
N GLY A 333 -7.47 -28.88 -20.78
CA GLY A 333 -8.13 -27.58 -20.91
C GLY A 333 -9.22 -27.29 -19.87
N PHE A 334 -9.60 -28.24 -19.02
CA PHE A 334 -10.60 -27.99 -17.97
C PHE A 334 -10.18 -26.88 -17.00
N LEU A 335 -8.94 -26.93 -16.52
CA LEU A 335 -8.38 -25.88 -15.67
C LEU A 335 -8.36 -24.51 -16.35
N MET A 336 -7.99 -24.48 -17.63
CA MET A 336 -8.01 -23.25 -18.43
C MET A 336 -9.41 -22.61 -18.42
N HIS A 337 -10.45 -23.41 -18.68
CA HIS A 337 -11.83 -22.94 -18.70
C HIS A 337 -12.29 -22.41 -17.33
N VAL A 338 -11.91 -23.09 -16.23
CA VAL A 338 -12.20 -22.63 -14.88
C VAL A 338 -11.55 -21.27 -14.61
N PHE A 339 -10.24 -21.13 -14.85
CA PHE A 339 -9.53 -19.88 -14.57
C PHE A 339 -9.87 -18.74 -15.53
N GLU A 340 -10.32 -19.04 -16.77
CA GLU A 340 -10.88 -18.04 -17.68
C GLU A 340 -12.12 -17.36 -17.07
N ILE A 341 -12.99 -18.12 -16.38
CA ILE A 341 -14.17 -17.58 -15.72
C ILE A 341 -13.77 -16.60 -14.60
N PHE A 342 -12.79 -16.95 -13.76
CA PHE A 342 -12.26 -16.04 -12.75
C PHE A 342 -11.67 -14.78 -13.37
N SER A 343 -10.87 -14.92 -14.43
CA SER A 343 -10.21 -13.81 -15.13
C SER A 343 -11.22 -12.83 -15.72
N ARG A 344 -12.19 -13.30 -16.52
CA ARG A 344 -13.17 -12.40 -17.18
C ARG A 344 -14.12 -11.71 -16.21
N ASN A 345 -14.33 -12.30 -15.01
CA ASN A 345 -15.10 -11.67 -13.94
C ASN A 345 -14.23 -10.80 -13.00
N ASN A 346 -12.94 -10.66 -13.31
CA ASN A 346 -11.97 -9.87 -12.54
C ASN A 346 -11.87 -10.30 -11.06
N VAL A 347 -11.91 -11.62 -10.81
CA VAL A 347 -11.74 -12.24 -9.49
C VAL A 347 -10.37 -12.87 -9.39
N SER A 348 -9.54 -12.38 -8.45
CA SER A 348 -8.22 -12.94 -8.18
C SER A 348 -8.32 -14.19 -7.32
N VAL A 349 -7.55 -15.22 -7.67
CA VAL A 349 -7.42 -16.47 -6.91
C VAL A 349 -6.11 -16.45 -6.13
N ASP A 350 -6.16 -16.78 -4.82
CA ASP A 350 -4.98 -16.77 -3.95
C ASP A 350 -4.32 -18.16 -3.86
N LEU A 351 -5.02 -19.16 -3.31
CA LEU A 351 -4.53 -20.53 -3.21
C LEU A 351 -5.30 -21.46 -4.14
N ILE A 352 -4.60 -22.45 -4.64
CA ILE A 352 -5.18 -23.49 -5.53
C ILE A 352 -4.73 -24.85 -5.02
N SER A 353 -5.67 -25.78 -4.91
CA SER A 353 -5.40 -27.21 -4.71
C SER A 353 -6.26 -28.01 -5.65
N THR A 354 -5.69 -29.03 -6.29
CA THR A 354 -6.39 -29.86 -7.25
C THR A 354 -6.25 -31.35 -6.92
N SER A 355 -7.28 -32.11 -7.25
CA SER A 355 -7.26 -33.55 -7.34
C SER A 355 -7.69 -33.99 -8.75
N GLU A 356 -7.95 -35.28 -8.98
CA GLU A 356 -8.40 -35.76 -10.29
C GLU A 356 -9.76 -35.20 -10.73
N ALA A 357 -10.66 -34.89 -9.77
CA ALA A 357 -12.03 -34.46 -10.04
C ALA A 357 -12.45 -33.19 -9.30
N THR A 358 -11.57 -32.60 -8.50
CA THR A 358 -11.91 -31.44 -7.66
C THR A 358 -10.84 -30.35 -7.78
N ILE A 359 -11.29 -29.10 -7.88
CA ILE A 359 -10.45 -27.91 -7.75
C ILE A 359 -10.97 -27.14 -6.54
N SER A 360 -10.08 -26.85 -5.59
CA SER A 360 -10.39 -25.93 -4.47
C SER A 360 -9.58 -24.67 -4.65
N VAL A 361 -10.23 -23.53 -4.63
CA VAL A 361 -9.57 -22.23 -4.72
C VAL A 361 -9.98 -21.32 -3.54
N THR A 362 -9.08 -20.45 -3.14
CA THR A 362 -9.41 -19.37 -2.21
C THR A 362 -9.46 -18.03 -2.92
N VAL A 363 -10.42 -17.20 -2.53
CA VAL A 363 -10.60 -15.83 -3.03
C VAL A 363 -10.93 -14.90 -1.88
N ASP A 364 -10.66 -13.61 -2.03
CA ASP A 364 -11.12 -12.59 -1.08
C ASP A 364 -12.65 -12.53 -1.01
N ALA A 365 -13.24 -12.59 0.19
CA ALA A 365 -14.69 -12.50 0.36
C ALA A 365 -15.27 -11.12 -0.04
N GLY A 366 -14.41 -10.09 -0.13
CA GLY A 366 -14.79 -8.76 -0.62
C GLY A 366 -14.71 -8.59 -2.15
N SER A 367 -14.35 -9.65 -2.90
CA SER A 367 -14.26 -9.57 -4.36
C SER A 367 -15.64 -9.37 -4.98
N GLN A 368 -15.72 -8.44 -5.94
CA GLN A 368 -16.94 -8.25 -6.72
C GLN A 368 -17.14 -9.42 -7.70
N ASN A 369 -18.37 -9.66 -8.13
CA ASN A 369 -18.73 -10.67 -9.12
C ASN A 369 -18.52 -12.15 -8.73
N ILE A 370 -18.31 -12.49 -7.45
CA ILE A 370 -18.20 -13.90 -7.02
C ILE A 370 -19.45 -14.68 -7.40
N ASP A 371 -20.63 -14.12 -7.21
CA ASP A 371 -21.91 -14.77 -7.55
C ASP A 371 -21.97 -15.15 -9.04
N LYS A 372 -21.46 -14.29 -9.94
CA LYS A 372 -21.38 -14.58 -11.37
C LYS A 372 -20.39 -15.72 -11.67
N VAL A 373 -19.24 -15.71 -10.99
CA VAL A 373 -18.26 -16.81 -11.12
C VAL A 373 -18.89 -18.13 -10.72
N VAL A 374 -19.61 -18.18 -9.60
CA VAL A 374 -20.28 -19.38 -9.12
C VAL A 374 -21.37 -19.82 -10.09
N GLU A 375 -22.19 -18.91 -10.61
CA GLU A 375 -23.25 -19.19 -11.59
C GLU A 375 -22.64 -19.81 -12.86
N GLU A 376 -21.60 -19.21 -13.42
CA GLU A 376 -20.97 -19.70 -14.64
C GLU A 376 -20.28 -21.06 -14.45
N LEU A 377 -19.55 -21.26 -13.33
CA LEU A 377 -18.95 -22.56 -12.99
C LEU A 377 -20.00 -23.65 -12.80
N SER A 378 -21.16 -23.31 -12.23
CA SER A 378 -22.26 -24.25 -11.96
C SER A 378 -22.93 -24.79 -13.25
N THR A 379 -22.64 -24.21 -14.40
CA THR A 379 -23.15 -24.72 -15.70
C THR A 379 -22.51 -26.05 -16.12
N PHE A 380 -21.32 -26.39 -15.61
CA PHE A 380 -20.58 -27.59 -16.01
C PHE A 380 -19.91 -28.36 -14.87
N ALA A 381 -20.00 -27.86 -13.63
CA ALA A 381 -19.45 -28.47 -12.42
C ALA A 381 -20.40 -28.29 -11.23
N GLU A 382 -20.25 -29.12 -10.21
CA GLU A 382 -20.85 -28.87 -8.90
C GLU A 382 -19.97 -27.90 -8.13
N VAL A 383 -20.55 -26.80 -7.61
CA VAL A 383 -19.80 -25.73 -6.94
C VAL A 383 -20.32 -25.55 -5.50
N VAL A 384 -19.41 -25.64 -4.54
CA VAL A 384 -19.70 -25.40 -3.14
C VAL A 384 -18.84 -24.23 -2.63
N VAL A 385 -19.48 -23.21 -2.08
CA VAL A 385 -18.79 -22.03 -1.51
C VAL A 385 -18.87 -22.09 0.00
N ASP A 386 -17.71 -22.01 0.65
CA ASP A 386 -17.61 -21.93 2.11
C ASP A 386 -17.04 -20.56 2.52
N SER A 387 -17.85 -19.79 3.26
CA SER A 387 -17.53 -18.40 3.65
C SER A 387 -16.96 -18.26 5.07
N ASN A 388 -16.95 -19.33 5.86
CA ASN A 388 -16.45 -19.29 7.24
C ASN A 388 -15.00 -19.79 7.34
N LYS A 389 -14.14 -19.31 6.46
CA LYS A 389 -12.76 -19.75 6.38
C LYS A 389 -11.77 -18.60 6.55
N ALA A 390 -10.58 -18.99 6.98
CA ALA A 390 -9.42 -18.11 7.10
C ALA A 390 -8.16 -18.83 6.61
N GLN A 391 -7.22 -18.07 6.13
CA GLN A 391 -5.92 -18.55 5.68
C GLN A 391 -4.84 -18.19 6.68
N VAL A 392 -3.93 -19.13 6.92
CA VAL A 392 -2.70 -18.94 7.68
C VAL A 392 -1.52 -19.26 6.76
N SER A 393 -0.48 -18.44 6.82
CA SER A 393 0.73 -18.60 6.03
C SER A 393 1.96 -18.46 6.90
N VAL A 394 2.78 -19.51 6.95
CA VAL A 394 4.12 -19.47 7.53
C VAL A 394 5.07 -19.01 6.45
N ILE A 395 5.77 -17.91 6.69
CA ILE A 395 6.60 -17.22 5.69
C ILE A 395 8.05 -17.19 6.16
N GLY A 396 8.97 -17.43 5.25
CA GLY A 396 10.40 -17.40 5.50
C GLY A 396 11.21 -17.71 4.26
N LYS A 397 12.52 -17.83 4.38
CA LYS A 397 13.40 -18.13 3.26
C LYS A 397 13.76 -19.61 3.21
N ASN A 398 13.74 -20.19 2.01
CA ASN A 398 14.14 -21.60 1.75
C ASN A 398 13.48 -22.58 2.72
N LEU A 399 12.16 -22.46 2.93
CA LEU A 399 11.42 -23.28 3.90
C LEU A 399 11.46 -24.78 3.60
N ASP A 400 11.67 -25.17 2.35
CA ASP A 400 11.88 -26.55 1.91
C ASP A 400 13.17 -27.16 2.49
N ASN A 401 14.18 -26.35 2.79
CA ASN A 401 15.44 -26.75 3.40
C ASN A 401 15.43 -26.66 4.95
N VAL A 402 14.33 -26.15 5.54
CA VAL A 402 14.21 -26.06 7.00
C VAL A 402 13.68 -27.38 7.56
N ASN A 403 14.60 -28.18 8.15
CA ASN A 403 14.24 -29.46 8.73
C ASN A 403 13.13 -29.37 9.77
N GLY A 404 12.14 -30.25 9.69
CA GLY A 404 11.03 -30.33 10.63
C GLY A 404 10.03 -29.16 10.55
N ILE A 405 10.08 -28.31 9.51
CA ILE A 405 9.18 -27.15 9.43
C ILE A 405 7.70 -27.55 9.40
N LEU A 406 7.36 -28.62 8.69
CA LEU A 406 5.98 -29.13 8.64
C LEU A 406 5.51 -29.63 10.01
N GLU A 407 6.38 -30.39 10.71
CA GLU A 407 6.07 -30.83 12.07
C GLU A 407 5.87 -29.63 12.99
N ARG A 408 6.79 -28.67 12.99
CA ARG A 408 6.68 -27.43 13.79
C ARG A 408 5.44 -26.61 13.46
N THR A 409 4.98 -26.63 12.22
CA THR A 409 3.77 -25.93 11.80
C THR A 409 2.52 -26.68 12.20
N PHE A 410 2.44 -28.00 11.99
CA PHE A 410 1.18 -28.73 12.11
C PHE A 410 1.00 -29.54 13.39
N ALA A 411 2.06 -29.92 14.10
CA ALA A 411 1.94 -30.66 15.36
C ALA A 411 1.09 -29.95 16.43
N PRO A 412 1.20 -28.61 16.62
CA PRO A 412 0.34 -27.91 17.59
C PRO A 412 -1.12 -27.83 17.16
N LEU A 413 -1.46 -28.19 15.92
CA LEU A 413 -2.80 -28.06 15.33
C LEU A 413 -3.60 -29.36 15.30
N LYS A 414 -3.22 -30.39 16.05
CA LYS A 414 -3.87 -31.72 16.05
C LYS A 414 -5.38 -31.69 16.33
N ASP A 415 -5.85 -30.69 17.06
CA ASP A 415 -7.27 -30.51 17.45
C ASP A 415 -8.02 -29.56 16.50
N TYR A 416 -7.38 -29.06 15.45
CA TYR A 416 -7.96 -28.14 14.48
C TYR A 416 -8.11 -28.81 13.11
N LYS A 417 -9.23 -28.50 12.43
CA LYS A 417 -9.46 -29.00 11.08
C LYS A 417 -8.73 -28.12 10.06
N ILE A 418 -7.94 -28.77 9.20
CA ILE A 418 -7.27 -28.14 8.06
C ILE A 418 -8.00 -28.56 6.79
N TYR A 419 -8.42 -27.57 5.99
CA TYR A 419 -9.25 -27.80 4.81
C TYR A 419 -8.43 -27.87 3.53
N MET A 420 -7.33 -27.15 3.47
CA MET A 420 -6.46 -27.04 2.30
C MET A 420 -5.05 -26.72 2.76
N ILE A 421 -4.06 -27.28 2.11
CA ILE A 421 -2.64 -26.96 2.29
C ILE A 421 -2.04 -26.66 0.93
N SER A 422 -1.28 -25.57 0.82
CA SER A 422 -0.49 -25.21 -0.35
C SER A 422 0.96 -25.04 0.07
N GLN A 423 1.82 -25.88 -0.54
CA GLN A 423 3.28 -25.88 -0.34
C GLN A 423 3.97 -26.27 -1.64
N GLY A 424 5.20 -25.82 -1.85
CA GLY A 424 6.06 -26.24 -2.96
C GLY A 424 5.90 -25.39 -4.23
N ALA A 425 4.89 -24.52 -4.32
CA ALA A 425 4.81 -23.53 -5.40
C ALA A 425 5.78 -22.35 -5.18
N SER A 426 6.10 -22.09 -3.93
CA SER A 426 7.08 -21.09 -3.49
C SER A 426 7.93 -21.67 -2.36
N TYR A 427 9.22 -21.36 -2.36
CA TYR A 427 10.15 -21.74 -1.27
C TYR A 427 10.06 -20.82 -0.06
N VAL A 428 9.21 -19.78 -0.12
CA VAL A 428 9.08 -18.74 0.92
C VAL A 428 7.79 -18.83 1.72
N ASN A 429 6.84 -19.73 1.36
CA ASN A 429 5.61 -19.90 2.15
C ASN A 429 5.12 -21.34 2.27
N ILE A 430 4.40 -21.60 3.38
CA ILE A 430 3.53 -22.75 3.60
C ILE A 430 2.19 -22.18 4.03
N SER A 431 1.17 -22.34 3.20
CA SER A 431 -0.16 -21.76 3.43
C SER A 431 -1.21 -22.85 3.63
N PHE A 432 -2.17 -22.61 4.51
CA PHE A 432 -3.27 -23.54 4.76
C PHE A 432 -4.53 -22.81 5.21
N VAL A 433 -5.67 -23.52 5.14
CA VAL A 433 -6.99 -22.99 5.41
C VAL A 433 -7.58 -23.67 6.64
N VAL A 434 -8.12 -22.85 7.56
CA VAL A 434 -8.78 -23.27 8.80
C VAL A 434 -10.15 -22.59 8.92
N ASP A 435 -10.93 -22.99 9.93
CA ASP A 435 -12.15 -22.25 10.29
C ASP A 435 -11.80 -20.85 10.81
N ARG A 436 -12.58 -19.86 10.41
CA ARG A 436 -12.38 -18.45 10.79
C ARG A 436 -12.34 -18.25 12.30
N GLU A 437 -13.19 -18.96 13.04
CA GLU A 437 -13.27 -18.89 14.50
C GLU A 437 -12.00 -19.39 15.19
N SER A 438 -11.25 -20.28 14.55
CA SER A 438 -10.02 -20.86 15.07
C SER A 438 -8.77 -20.03 14.74
N LEU A 439 -8.87 -19.00 13.91
CA LEU A 439 -7.75 -18.30 13.32
C LEU A 439 -6.73 -17.78 14.33
N ASP A 440 -7.19 -17.03 15.33
CA ASP A 440 -6.28 -16.36 16.28
C ASP A 440 -5.60 -17.36 17.20
N ALA A 441 -6.30 -18.43 17.60
CA ALA A 441 -5.72 -19.54 18.37
C ALA A 441 -4.66 -20.31 17.56
N VAL A 442 -4.95 -20.61 16.29
CA VAL A 442 -4.02 -21.29 15.38
C VAL A 442 -2.75 -20.47 15.16
N VAL A 443 -2.90 -19.17 14.87
CA VAL A 443 -1.75 -18.26 14.65
C VAL A 443 -0.89 -18.19 15.92
N SER A 444 -1.50 -18.05 17.11
CA SER A 444 -0.79 -17.98 18.38
C SER A 444 -0.04 -19.29 18.70
N LEU A 445 -0.66 -20.45 18.45
CA LEU A 445 -0.04 -21.75 18.68
C LEU A 445 1.18 -21.98 17.79
N ILE A 446 1.06 -21.67 16.49
CA ILE A 446 2.18 -21.82 15.55
C ILE A 446 3.30 -20.85 15.91
N HIS A 447 2.96 -19.58 16.16
CA HIS A 447 3.95 -18.57 16.53
C HIS A 447 4.73 -19.01 17.78
N LYS A 448 4.03 -19.46 18.83
CA LYS A 448 4.66 -19.98 20.05
C LYS A 448 5.56 -21.18 19.79
N ASN A 449 5.16 -22.10 18.89
CA ASN A 449 5.95 -23.31 18.61
C ASN A 449 7.18 -23.01 17.72
N ILE A 450 7.15 -21.94 16.94
CA ILE A 450 8.25 -21.57 16.04
C ILE A 450 9.21 -20.58 16.69
N PHE A 451 8.72 -19.60 17.44
CA PHE A 451 9.50 -18.48 17.97
C PHE A 451 9.60 -18.45 19.52
N GLY A 452 8.83 -19.32 20.22
CA GLY A 452 8.74 -19.37 21.70
C GLY A 452 9.81 -20.18 22.41
#